data_17dea3997dc4d73bd1178351e6e01492
#
_entry.id   17dea3997dc4d73bd1178351e6e01492
#
_cell.length_a   1.000
_cell.length_b   1.000
_cell.length_c   1.000
_cell.angle_alpha   90.00
_cell.angle_beta   90.00
_cell.angle_gamma   90.00
#
_symmetry.space_group_name_H-M   'P 1'
#
loop_
_entity.id
_entity.type
_entity.pdbx_description
1 polymer ?
#
loop_
_entity_poly.entity_id
_entity_poly.type
_entity_poly.pdbx_seq_one_letter_code
_entity_poly.pdbx_strand_id
1 'polypeptide(L)'
;MNYGLLGIDAQVLQVVEAARGRGDAVVIGCDLPASLPGPLAGLRRADSWQALLDATSCDAVLVGSADWNAARAEAVRTLVQAGRTLLLAQPLELSMLWAYELDMIRQDTGARLVPLLTARLHPFVRRLRAAIEAGLAGSGPLGPLESIGLVRRMPTRTRDTVLARLAADADLVRLLAGDPARLATLGAVDPDAAWSTLAVGFSGPDLVPTRWQVAPGDSPALVITLQHARGAIEVEAADDPTRPWTWSGPPAERLAFDTAACLLDRLAGGAAGDAVPTATWADAARAVELAETVPRSLAKGRAIDLHREEFSELGTFRGTMASLGCAIVLAGLLVLVAATLIGGIANELDPQRWGIVKTVAMRIADAWPTVVLVALGAFLALQLLPFLVGPDRPRDS
;
A
#
# COMPACT_ATOMS: atom_id res chain seq x y z
N MET A 1 24.96 10.32 3.23
CA MET A 1 24.55 8.91 2.91
C MET A 1 25.06 8.52 1.53
N ASN A 2 25.34 7.23 1.33
CA ASN A 2 25.70 6.67 0.05
C ASN A 2 24.51 5.90 -0.51
N TYR A 3 24.09 6.22 -1.74
CA TYR A 3 22.97 5.55 -2.39
C TYR A 3 23.44 4.61 -3.50
N GLY A 4 22.79 3.44 -3.59
CA GLY A 4 22.81 2.58 -4.77
C GLY A 4 21.61 2.89 -5.66
N LEU A 5 21.70 2.58 -6.96
CA LEU A 5 20.61 2.70 -7.93
C LEU A 5 20.25 1.33 -8.51
N LEU A 6 18.95 1.04 -8.62
CA LEU A 6 18.40 -0.08 -9.36
C LEU A 6 17.34 0.44 -10.34
N GLY A 7 17.72 0.64 -11.60
CA GLY A 7 16.89 1.36 -12.56
C GLY A 7 16.81 2.86 -12.27
N ILE A 8 16.17 3.61 -13.16
CA ILE A 8 16.06 5.06 -13.06
C ILE A 8 14.74 5.55 -13.68
N ASP A 9 14.20 6.64 -13.14
CA ASP A 9 13.07 7.39 -13.70
C ASP A 9 13.14 8.85 -13.23
N ALA A 10 12.13 9.64 -13.56
CA ALA A 10 12.07 11.05 -13.19
C ALA A 10 12.02 11.27 -11.66
N GLN A 11 11.33 10.39 -10.90
CA GLN A 11 11.25 10.51 -9.44
C GLN A 11 12.61 10.23 -8.79
N VAL A 12 13.28 9.16 -9.23
CA VAL A 12 14.64 8.81 -8.76
C VAL A 12 15.64 9.91 -9.10
N LEU A 13 15.56 10.50 -10.31
CA LEU A 13 16.45 11.62 -10.69
C LEU A 13 16.29 12.82 -9.77
N GLN A 14 15.06 13.18 -9.41
CA GLN A 14 14.81 14.28 -8.45
C GLN A 14 15.48 14.00 -7.10
N VAL A 15 15.35 12.74 -6.60
CA VAL A 15 15.99 12.34 -5.34
C VAL A 15 17.52 12.37 -5.45
N VAL A 16 18.08 11.95 -6.58
CA VAL A 16 19.53 12.00 -6.84
C VAL A 16 20.05 13.45 -6.85
N GLU A 17 19.34 14.37 -7.51
CA GLU A 17 19.69 15.80 -7.54
C GLU A 17 19.64 16.41 -6.13
N ALA A 18 18.56 16.12 -5.39
CA ALA A 18 18.42 16.57 -4.01
C ALA A 18 19.52 16.01 -3.09
N ALA A 19 19.84 14.71 -3.21
CA ALA A 19 20.89 14.05 -2.44
C ALA A 19 22.26 14.70 -2.68
N ARG A 20 22.60 14.97 -3.94
CA ARG A 20 23.86 15.68 -4.30
C ARG A 20 23.91 17.09 -3.74
N GLY A 21 22.79 17.82 -3.79
CA GLY A 21 22.69 19.17 -3.19
C GLY A 21 22.97 19.17 -1.68
N ARG A 22 22.75 18.04 -1.01
CA ARG A 22 23.03 17.80 0.43
C ARG A 22 24.45 17.32 0.71
N GLY A 23 25.23 16.99 -0.32
CA GLY A 23 26.55 16.37 -0.18
C GLY A 23 26.50 14.85 -0.01
N ASP A 24 25.34 14.21 -0.22
CA ASP A 24 25.20 12.76 -0.30
C ASP A 24 25.72 12.25 -1.66
N ALA A 25 26.13 10.97 -1.74
CA ALA A 25 26.72 10.40 -2.94
C ALA A 25 25.86 9.25 -3.50
N VAL A 26 25.78 9.18 -4.82
CA VAL A 26 25.33 7.97 -5.53
C VAL A 26 26.58 7.23 -5.99
N VAL A 27 26.84 6.05 -5.46
CA VAL A 27 28.15 5.38 -5.56
C VAL A 27 28.17 4.20 -6.54
N ILE A 28 27.01 3.57 -6.76
CA ILE A 28 26.91 2.38 -7.61
C ILE A 28 25.52 2.30 -8.24
N GLY A 29 25.43 1.79 -9.47
CA GLY A 29 24.13 1.61 -10.13
C GLY A 29 24.07 0.38 -11.00
N CYS A 30 22.92 -0.23 -11.07
CA CYS A 30 22.62 -1.42 -11.88
C CYS A 30 21.36 -1.19 -12.70
N ASP A 31 21.23 -1.88 -13.81
CA ASP A 31 20.07 -1.81 -14.72
C ASP A 31 19.74 -0.37 -15.15
N LEU A 32 20.78 0.32 -15.62
CA LEU A 32 20.74 1.71 -16.04
C LEU A 32 20.81 1.85 -17.57
N PRO A 33 20.16 2.86 -18.17
CA PRO A 33 20.23 3.12 -19.60
C PRO A 33 21.67 3.38 -20.06
N ALA A 34 21.95 3.14 -21.34
CA ALA A 34 23.31 3.30 -21.88
C ALA A 34 23.89 4.69 -21.67
N SER A 35 23.11 5.76 -21.89
CA SER A 35 23.47 7.14 -21.58
C SER A 35 22.83 7.56 -20.25
N LEU A 36 23.66 8.07 -19.33
CA LEU A 36 23.20 8.58 -18.05
C LEU A 36 23.00 10.10 -18.12
N PRO A 37 21.97 10.65 -17.44
CA PRO A 37 21.83 12.09 -17.26
C PRO A 37 23.04 12.68 -16.54
N GLY A 38 23.31 13.97 -16.75
CA GLY A 38 24.44 14.68 -16.18
C GLY A 38 24.69 14.45 -14.69
N PRO A 39 23.64 14.44 -13.81
CA PRO A 39 23.80 14.16 -12.38
C PRO A 39 24.42 12.79 -12.06
N LEU A 40 24.36 11.83 -12.98
CA LEU A 40 24.90 10.48 -12.83
C LEU A 40 26.11 10.20 -13.73
N ALA A 41 26.67 11.23 -14.37
CA ALA A 41 27.88 11.08 -15.20
C ALA A 41 29.03 10.53 -14.33
N GLY A 42 29.64 9.44 -14.79
CA GLY A 42 30.75 8.78 -14.08
C GLY A 42 30.32 7.82 -12.95
N LEU A 43 29.03 7.55 -12.80
CA LEU A 43 28.55 6.55 -11.84
C LEU A 43 29.13 5.17 -12.16
N ARG A 44 29.69 4.50 -11.15
CA ARG A 44 30.14 3.12 -11.27
C ARG A 44 28.94 2.20 -11.59
N ARG A 45 29.02 1.52 -12.71
CA ARG A 45 28.03 0.50 -13.08
C ARG A 45 28.41 -0.84 -12.51
N ALA A 46 27.45 -1.51 -11.87
CA ALA A 46 27.60 -2.90 -11.47
C ALA A 46 27.07 -3.81 -12.58
N ASP A 47 27.75 -4.93 -12.80
CA ASP A 47 27.32 -5.93 -13.76
C ASP A 47 26.05 -6.67 -13.29
N SER A 48 25.80 -6.62 -11.98
CA SER A 48 24.68 -7.32 -11.36
C SER A 48 24.16 -6.56 -10.14
N TRP A 49 22.85 -6.65 -9.91
CA TRP A 49 22.16 -6.04 -8.78
C TRP A 49 22.60 -6.62 -7.42
N GLN A 50 23.20 -7.83 -7.39
CA GLN A 50 23.72 -8.41 -6.16
C GLN A 50 24.77 -7.53 -5.46
N ALA A 51 25.43 -6.64 -6.22
CA ALA A 51 26.35 -5.66 -5.63
C ALA A 51 25.64 -4.66 -4.69
N LEU A 52 24.31 -4.52 -4.79
CA LEU A 52 23.49 -3.67 -3.91
C LEU A 52 23.08 -4.36 -2.60
N LEU A 53 23.32 -5.67 -2.47
CA LEU A 53 23.09 -6.40 -1.23
C LEU A 53 24.13 -6.04 -0.15
N ASP A 54 25.35 -5.69 -0.57
CA ASP A 54 26.41 -5.34 0.35
C ASP A 54 26.15 -4.00 1.03
N ALA A 55 25.90 -4.03 2.35
CA ALA A 55 25.67 -2.84 3.15
C ALA A 55 26.90 -1.90 3.21
N THR A 56 28.10 -2.39 2.92
CA THR A 56 29.31 -1.55 2.84
C THR A 56 29.39 -0.75 1.55
N SER A 57 28.66 -1.19 0.51
CA SER A 57 28.64 -0.52 -0.79
C SER A 57 27.73 0.72 -0.81
N CYS A 58 26.55 0.67 -0.15
CA CYS A 58 25.62 1.79 -0.05
C CYS A 58 24.72 1.67 1.18
N ASP A 59 24.25 2.79 1.73
CA ASP A 59 23.37 2.83 2.91
C ASP A 59 21.91 2.52 2.55
N ALA A 60 21.48 2.95 1.37
CA ALA A 60 20.12 2.75 0.86
C ALA A 60 20.13 2.58 -0.66
N VAL A 61 19.08 1.97 -1.22
CA VAL A 61 18.94 1.75 -2.66
C VAL A 61 17.73 2.52 -3.18
N LEU A 62 17.95 3.34 -4.22
CA LEU A 62 16.92 4.01 -4.99
C LEU A 62 16.46 3.07 -6.11
N VAL A 63 15.17 2.83 -6.24
CA VAL A 63 14.58 1.91 -7.23
C VAL A 63 13.67 2.68 -8.17
N GLY A 64 14.03 2.70 -9.46
CA GLY A 64 13.28 3.36 -10.51
C GLY A 64 12.27 2.45 -11.20
N SER A 65 11.18 3.05 -11.71
CA SER A 65 10.06 2.37 -12.37
C SER A 65 10.24 2.22 -13.90
N ALA A 66 11.12 2.97 -14.55
CA ALA A 66 11.33 2.86 -16.00
C ALA A 66 11.83 1.45 -16.36
N ASP A 67 11.29 0.87 -17.43
CA ASP A 67 11.61 -0.48 -17.91
C ASP A 67 11.44 -1.58 -16.84
N TRP A 68 10.43 -1.41 -15.97
CA TRP A 68 10.12 -2.36 -14.91
C TRP A 68 9.86 -3.76 -15.47
N ASN A 69 10.45 -4.79 -14.87
CA ASN A 69 10.35 -6.17 -15.32
C ASN A 69 10.47 -7.17 -14.16
N ALA A 70 10.19 -8.45 -14.45
CA ALA A 70 10.19 -9.51 -13.44
C ALA A 70 11.57 -9.70 -12.76
N ALA A 71 12.67 -9.48 -13.48
CA ALA A 71 14.01 -9.60 -12.90
C ALA A 71 14.29 -8.50 -11.87
N ARG A 72 13.83 -7.27 -12.15
CA ARG A 72 13.92 -6.16 -11.20
C ARG A 72 12.99 -6.34 -10.00
N ALA A 73 11.78 -6.88 -10.22
CA ALA A 73 10.87 -7.23 -9.14
C ALA A 73 11.49 -8.26 -8.19
N GLU A 74 12.17 -9.28 -8.71
CA GLU A 74 12.89 -10.28 -7.92
C GLU A 74 14.09 -9.68 -7.18
N ALA A 75 14.85 -8.79 -7.80
CA ALA A 75 15.93 -8.06 -7.16
C ALA A 75 15.43 -7.26 -5.96
N VAL A 76 14.30 -6.55 -6.11
CA VAL A 76 13.67 -5.80 -5.01
C VAL A 76 13.26 -6.72 -3.87
N ARG A 77 12.60 -7.87 -4.14
CA ARG A 77 12.25 -8.86 -3.10
C ARG A 77 13.48 -9.29 -2.32
N THR A 78 14.54 -9.66 -3.02
CA THR A 78 15.78 -10.13 -2.38
C THR A 78 16.46 -9.03 -1.55
N LEU A 79 16.43 -7.77 -2.01
CA LEU A 79 16.94 -6.64 -1.23
C LEU A 79 16.11 -6.41 0.04
N VAL A 80 14.79 -6.56 -0.03
CA VAL A 80 13.91 -6.49 1.16
C VAL A 80 14.18 -7.66 2.11
N GLN A 81 14.34 -8.89 1.59
CA GLN A 81 14.73 -10.06 2.38
C GLN A 81 16.07 -9.88 3.10
N ALA A 82 16.99 -9.15 2.48
CA ALA A 82 18.29 -8.80 3.09
C ALA A 82 18.21 -7.62 4.09
N GLY A 83 17.01 -7.13 4.41
CA GLY A 83 16.80 -6.02 5.36
C GLY A 83 17.30 -4.67 4.87
N ARG A 84 17.47 -4.47 3.53
CA ARG A 84 17.96 -3.21 2.97
C ARG A 84 16.93 -2.08 3.08
N THR A 85 17.41 -0.86 3.20
CA THR A 85 16.57 0.35 3.07
C THR A 85 16.37 0.67 1.59
N LEU A 86 15.12 0.74 1.14
CA LEU A 86 14.77 1.03 -0.25
C LEU A 86 13.92 2.29 -0.33
N LEU A 87 14.27 3.19 -1.27
CA LEU A 87 13.44 4.31 -1.69
C LEU A 87 12.86 3.96 -3.07
N LEU A 88 11.55 3.81 -3.13
CA LEU A 88 10.85 3.16 -4.25
C LEU A 88 10.02 4.16 -5.04
N ALA A 89 10.29 4.33 -6.33
CA ALA A 89 9.42 5.10 -7.23
C ALA A 89 7.98 4.55 -7.19
N GLN A 90 6.99 5.41 -7.39
CA GLN A 90 5.58 5.02 -7.31
C GLN A 90 4.80 5.39 -8.56
N PRO A 91 4.01 4.43 -9.09
CA PRO A 91 4.04 3.00 -8.75
C PRO A 91 5.20 2.28 -9.43
N LEU A 92 5.77 1.26 -8.79
CA LEU A 92 6.68 0.32 -9.46
C LEU A 92 5.87 -0.72 -10.24
N GLU A 93 4.89 -1.31 -9.58
CA GLU A 93 3.98 -2.30 -10.15
C GLU A 93 2.55 -2.02 -9.71
N LEU A 94 1.58 -2.17 -10.62
CA LEU A 94 0.16 -2.02 -10.32
C LEU A 94 -0.43 -3.38 -9.91
N SER A 95 0.09 -3.96 -8.83
CA SER A 95 -0.34 -5.24 -8.28
C SER A 95 -0.39 -5.19 -6.76
N MET A 96 -1.59 -5.36 -6.22
CA MET A 96 -1.79 -5.50 -4.77
C MET A 96 -1.09 -6.72 -4.21
N LEU A 97 -1.08 -7.82 -4.96
CA LEU A 97 -0.42 -9.05 -4.54
C LEU A 97 1.07 -8.80 -4.28
N TRP A 98 1.75 -8.10 -5.22
CA TRP A 98 3.15 -7.74 -5.08
C TRP A 98 3.38 -6.77 -3.91
N ALA A 99 2.49 -5.79 -3.72
CA ALA A 99 2.59 -4.85 -2.62
C ALA A 99 2.47 -5.54 -1.25
N TYR A 100 1.55 -6.50 -1.10
CA TYR A 100 1.39 -7.30 0.12
C TYR A 100 2.55 -8.26 0.34
N GLU A 101 3.06 -8.89 -0.71
CA GLU A 101 4.25 -9.75 -0.64
C GLU A 101 5.44 -8.98 -0.05
N LEU A 102 5.71 -7.77 -0.56
CA LEU A 102 6.77 -6.93 -0.03
C LEU A 102 6.52 -6.51 1.43
N ASP A 103 5.26 -6.23 1.79
CA ASP A 103 4.94 -5.85 3.17
C ASP A 103 5.18 -6.99 4.14
N MET A 104 4.82 -8.24 3.78
CA MET A 104 5.11 -9.43 4.58
C MET A 104 6.61 -9.61 4.79
N ILE A 105 7.40 -9.56 3.70
CA ILE A 105 8.85 -9.70 3.80
C ILE A 105 9.44 -8.58 4.67
N ARG A 106 8.97 -7.33 4.50
CA ARG A 106 9.41 -6.18 5.30
C ARG A 106 9.13 -6.36 6.79
N GLN A 107 7.98 -6.90 7.15
CA GLN A 107 7.62 -7.16 8.56
C GLN A 107 8.55 -8.21 9.18
N ASP A 108 8.90 -9.25 8.44
CA ASP A 108 9.79 -10.32 8.91
C ASP A 108 11.25 -9.86 9.03
N THR A 109 11.71 -8.99 8.13
CA THR A 109 13.12 -8.60 8.05
C THR A 109 13.45 -7.27 8.71
N GLY A 110 12.44 -6.45 9.01
CA GLY A 110 12.63 -5.08 9.47
C GLY A 110 13.16 -4.13 8.39
N ALA A 111 13.12 -4.50 7.11
CA ALA A 111 13.51 -3.64 6.00
C ALA A 111 12.69 -2.35 5.98
N ARG A 112 13.33 -1.24 5.60
CA ARG A 112 12.65 0.07 5.50
C ARG A 112 12.28 0.35 4.04
N LEU A 113 10.99 0.36 3.73
CA LEU A 113 10.46 0.73 2.43
C LEU A 113 9.91 2.15 2.47
N VAL A 114 10.45 3.04 1.66
CA VAL A 114 10.08 4.45 1.57
C VAL A 114 9.53 4.72 0.17
N PRO A 115 8.22 4.85 0.00
CA PRO A 115 7.64 5.19 -1.30
C PRO A 115 7.91 6.66 -1.65
N LEU A 116 8.28 6.95 -2.90
CA LEU A 116 8.56 8.28 -3.39
C LEU A 116 7.27 9.05 -3.73
N LEU A 117 6.33 9.10 -2.78
CA LEU A 117 5.11 9.90 -2.86
C LEU A 117 5.37 11.31 -2.31
N THR A 118 6.32 12.02 -2.91
CA THR A 118 6.87 13.26 -2.37
C THR A 118 5.94 14.46 -2.51
N ALA A 119 4.96 14.42 -3.42
CA ALA A 119 3.99 15.49 -3.64
C ALA A 119 3.26 15.92 -2.34
N ARG A 120 2.98 14.97 -1.43
CA ARG A 120 2.35 15.25 -0.13
C ARG A 120 3.14 16.20 0.76
N LEU A 121 4.46 16.33 0.51
CA LEU A 121 5.37 17.17 1.33
C LEU A 121 5.34 18.63 0.91
N HIS A 122 4.70 18.97 -0.23
CA HIS A 122 4.63 20.36 -0.69
C HIS A 122 3.82 21.21 0.31
N PRO A 123 4.27 22.43 0.67
CA PRO A 123 3.59 23.30 1.64
C PRO A 123 2.12 23.58 1.32
N PHE A 124 1.76 23.64 0.03
CA PHE A 124 0.36 23.82 -0.37
C PHE A 124 -0.54 22.65 0.00
N VAL A 125 -0.02 21.43 0.13
CA VAL A 125 -0.81 20.27 0.59
C VAL A 125 -1.24 20.46 2.05
N ARG A 126 -0.33 20.94 2.91
CA ARG A 126 -0.70 21.31 4.29
C ARG A 126 -1.76 22.41 4.32
N ARG A 127 -1.60 23.42 3.46
CA ARG A 127 -2.57 24.52 3.36
C ARG A 127 -3.94 24.05 2.83
N LEU A 128 -3.97 23.11 1.87
CA LEU A 128 -5.21 22.46 1.40
C LEU A 128 -5.89 21.72 2.54
N ARG A 129 -5.16 20.93 3.34
CA ARG A 129 -5.72 20.24 4.51
C ARG A 129 -6.36 21.22 5.50
N ALA A 130 -5.66 22.28 5.86
CA ALA A 130 -6.22 23.30 6.75
C ALA A 130 -7.48 23.96 6.16
N ALA A 131 -7.54 24.21 4.84
CA ALA A 131 -8.71 24.74 4.17
C ALA A 131 -9.88 23.73 4.18
N ILE A 132 -9.60 22.44 4.01
CA ILE A 132 -10.61 21.37 4.11
C ILE A 132 -11.16 21.29 5.53
N GLU A 133 -10.32 21.24 6.56
CA GLU A 133 -10.71 21.21 7.96
C GLU A 133 -11.61 22.42 8.32
N ALA A 134 -11.19 23.62 7.91
CA ALA A 134 -11.99 24.83 8.10
C ALA A 134 -13.34 24.80 7.35
N GLY A 135 -13.34 24.25 6.12
CA GLY A 135 -14.55 24.08 5.31
C GLY A 135 -15.52 23.06 5.90
N LEU A 136 -15.03 21.95 6.43
CA LEU A 136 -15.84 20.94 7.13
C LEU A 136 -16.45 21.49 8.43
N ALA A 137 -15.70 22.30 9.15
CA ALA A 137 -16.19 23.01 10.35
C ALA A 137 -17.10 24.19 10.03
N GLY A 138 -17.31 24.54 8.75
CA GLY A 138 -18.09 25.70 8.33
C GLY A 138 -17.47 27.06 8.73
N SER A 139 -16.23 27.08 9.23
CA SER A 139 -15.55 28.27 9.78
C SER A 139 -14.69 29.02 8.74
N GLY A 140 -14.51 28.45 7.55
CA GLY A 140 -13.69 29.04 6.50
C GLY A 140 -14.31 30.26 5.82
N PRO A 141 -13.51 31.19 5.25
CA PRO A 141 -13.99 32.41 4.60
C PRO A 141 -14.87 32.13 3.38
N LEU A 142 -14.69 30.98 2.73
CA LEU A 142 -15.46 30.54 1.55
C LEU A 142 -16.69 29.70 1.92
N GLY A 143 -16.98 29.51 3.21
CA GLY A 143 -18.10 28.70 3.69
C GLY A 143 -17.83 27.20 3.65
N PRO A 144 -18.87 26.38 3.82
CA PRO A 144 -18.75 24.94 3.83
C PRO A 144 -18.08 24.38 2.58
N LEU A 145 -17.28 23.33 2.75
CA LEU A 145 -16.71 22.56 1.64
C LEU A 145 -17.78 21.63 1.06
N GLU A 146 -17.97 21.67 -0.26
CA GLU A 146 -18.97 20.87 -0.97
C GLU A 146 -18.37 19.67 -1.69
N SER A 147 -17.19 19.85 -2.32
CA SER A 147 -16.52 18.76 -3.05
C SER A 147 -15.03 19.01 -3.25
N ILE A 148 -14.30 17.95 -3.56
CA ILE A 148 -12.88 17.96 -3.94
C ILE A 148 -12.75 17.42 -5.36
N GLY A 149 -12.22 18.22 -6.27
CA GLY A 149 -11.91 17.84 -7.65
C GLY A 149 -10.41 17.69 -7.88
N LEU A 150 -10.00 16.64 -8.57
CA LEU A 150 -8.63 16.45 -9.03
C LEU A 150 -8.66 16.22 -10.55
N VAL A 151 -8.02 17.07 -11.31
CA VAL A 151 -7.94 16.96 -12.78
C VAL A 151 -6.50 16.72 -13.17
N ARG A 152 -6.21 15.52 -13.67
CA ARG A 152 -4.90 15.15 -14.18
C ARG A 152 -4.81 15.52 -15.67
N ARG A 153 -4.04 16.55 -15.99
CA ARG A 153 -3.70 16.92 -17.37
C ARG A 153 -2.52 16.08 -17.85
N MET A 154 -2.65 15.44 -19.00
CA MET A 154 -1.58 14.60 -19.55
C MET A 154 -1.68 14.46 -21.08
N PRO A 155 -0.52 14.39 -21.80
CA PRO A 155 -0.51 14.27 -23.24
C PRO A 155 -0.88 12.85 -23.71
N THR A 156 -0.40 11.83 -23.02
CA THR A 156 -0.68 10.40 -23.31
C THR A 156 -1.66 9.85 -22.30
N ARG A 157 -2.78 9.31 -22.80
CA ARG A 157 -3.90 8.84 -21.98
C ARG A 157 -4.27 7.39 -22.31
N THR A 158 -3.25 6.53 -22.34
CA THR A 158 -3.42 5.07 -22.44
C THR A 158 -3.77 4.50 -21.07
N ARG A 159 -4.29 3.28 -21.04
CA ARG A 159 -4.62 2.56 -19.81
C ARG A 159 -3.49 2.62 -18.78
N ASP A 160 -2.30 2.21 -19.20
CA ASP A 160 -1.17 2.05 -18.27
C ASP A 160 -0.68 3.40 -17.73
N THR A 161 -0.61 4.43 -18.60
CA THR A 161 -0.20 5.77 -18.16
C THR A 161 -1.24 6.40 -17.22
N VAL A 162 -2.53 6.20 -17.48
CA VAL A 162 -3.60 6.72 -16.64
C VAL A 162 -3.62 6.03 -15.28
N LEU A 163 -3.51 4.69 -15.24
CA LEU A 163 -3.49 3.95 -13.98
C LEU A 163 -2.24 4.26 -13.14
N ALA A 164 -1.08 4.39 -13.78
CA ALA A 164 0.15 4.78 -13.07
C ALA A 164 0.02 6.19 -12.45
N ARG A 165 -0.57 7.15 -13.18
CA ARG A 165 -0.81 8.50 -12.64
C ARG A 165 -1.88 8.51 -11.56
N LEU A 166 -2.94 7.73 -11.71
CA LEU A 166 -3.96 7.59 -10.67
C LEU A 166 -3.35 7.01 -9.38
N ALA A 167 -2.51 5.98 -9.47
CA ALA A 167 -1.85 5.42 -8.30
C ALA A 167 -0.97 6.45 -7.57
N ALA A 168 -0.24 7.29 -8.29
CA ALA A 168 0.54 8.37 -7.69
C ALA A 168 -0.36 9.46 -7.05
N ASP A 169 -1.46 9.83 -7.72
CA ASP A 169 -2.40 10.86 -7.24
C ASP A 169 -3.32 10.36 -6.12
N ALA A 170 -3.59 9.05 -6.05
CA ALA A 170 -4.45 8.44 -5.04
C ALA A 170 -3.94 8.67 -3.62
N ASP A 171 -2.64 8.84 -3.44
CA ASP A 171 -2.04 9.25 -2.18
C ASP A 171 -2.55 10.63 -1.72
N LEU A 172 -2.61 11.60 -2.63
CA LEU A 172 -3.17 12.93 -2.34
C LEU A 172 -4.68 12.88 -2.14
N VAL A 173 -5.41 12.04 -2.89
CA VAL A 173 -6.85 11.82 -2.66
C VAL A 173 -7.07 11.37 -1.21
N ARG A 174 -6.35 10.35 -0.77
CA ARG A 174 -6.47 9.81 0.60
C ARG A 174 -6.06 10.83 1.67
N LEU A 175 -4.99 11.56 1.41
CA LEU A 175 -4.48 12.57 2.36
C LEU A 175 -5.43 13.76 2.53
N LEU A 176 -6.12 14.16 1.46
CA LEU A 176 -7.01 15.33 1.45
C LEU A 176 -8.46 14.97 1.82
N ALA A 177 -8.98 13.89 1.27
CA ALA A 177 -10.38 13.52 1.44
C ALA A 177 -10.59 12.42 2.51
N GLY A 178 -9.56 11.68 2.88
CA GLY A 178 -9.65 10.48 3.73
C GLY A 178 -9.66 9.19 2.90
N ASP A 179 -9.71 8.04 3.58
CA ASP A 179 -9.73 6.74 2.92
C ASP A 179 -11.11 6.43 2.33
N PRO A 180 -11.23 6.24 0.99
CA PRO A 180 -12.49 5.92 0.38
C PRO A 180 -12.94 4.49 0.72
N ALA A 181 -14.25 4.33 1.00
CA ALA A 181 -14.88 3.04 1.19
C ALA A 181 -15.46 2.47 -0.13
N ARG A 182 -15.64 3.33 -1.14
CA ARG A 182 -16.23 2.95 -2.42
C ARG A 182 -15.62 3.75 -3.55
N LEU A 183 -15.43 3.08 -4.70
CA LEU A 183 -14.93 3.67 -5.94
C LEU A 183 -15.93 3.40 -7.07
N ALA A 184 -16.27 4.43 -7.82
CA ALA A 184 -17.09 4.36 -9.03
C ALA A 184 -16.36 4.99 -10.21
N THR A 185 -16.50 4.41 -11.41
CA THR A 185 -15.86 4.92 -12.61
C THR A 185 -16.88 5.36 -13.65
N LEU A 186 -16.54 6.41 -14.37
CA LEU A 186 -17.23 6.87 -15.56
C LEU A 186 -16.20 6.98 -16.68
N GLY A 187 -16.48 6.39 -17.82
CA GLY A 187 -15.66 6.44 -19.03
C GLY A 187 -16.54 6.33 -20.26
N ALA A 188 -15.96 6.51 -21.44
CA ALA A 188 -16.65 6.28 -22.69
C ALA A 188 -17.07 4.81 -22.81
N VAL A 189 -18.10 4.55 -23.64
CA VAL A 189 -18.58 3.18 -23.91
C VAL A 189 -17.52 2.37 -24.70
N ASP A 190 -16.75 3.05 -25.54
CA ASP A 190 -15.62 2.46 -26.23
C ASP A 190 -14.49 2.15 -25.24
N PRO A 191 -14.03 0.89 -25.12
CA PRO A 191 -12.99 0.50 -24.17
C PRO A 191 -11.67 1.27 -24.33
N ASP A 192 -11.27 1.64 -25.56
CA ASP A 192 -10.04 2.38 -25.81
C ASP A 192 -10.21 3.87 -25.47
N ALA A 193 -11.37 4.45 -25.77
CA ALA A 193 -11.69 5.83 -25.45
C ALA A 193 -12.00 6.03 -23.94
N ALA A 194 -12.36 4.97 -23.22
CA ALA A 194 -12.70 5.03 -21.79
C ALA A 194 -11.57 5.63 -20.94
N TRP A 195 -10.33 5.32 -21.27
CA TRP A 195 -9.15 5.81 -20.53
C TRP A 195 -8.88 7.29 -20.77
N SER A 196 -9.12 7.78 -21.97
CA SER A 196 -8.89 9.19 -22.32
C SER A 196 -9.91 10.15 -21.70
N THR A 197 -11.05 9.63 -21.24
CA THR A 197 -12.15 10.39 -20.63
C THR A 197 -12.48 9.89 -19.22
N LEU A 198 -11.62 9.07 -18.63
CA LEU A 198 -11.84 8.43 -17.33
C LEU A 198 -12.09 9.46 -16.24
N ALA A 199 -13.17 9.24 -15.49
CA ALA A 199 -13.40 9.88 -14.21
C ALA A 199 -13.65 8.81 -13.14
N VAL A 200 -13.07 9.04 -11.96
CA VAL A 200 -13.18 8.17 -10.80
C VAL A 200 -13.78 8.96 -9.65
N GLY A 201 -14.93 8.52 -9.17
CA GLY A 201 -15.56 9.05 -7.97
C GLY A 201 -15.18 8.21 -6.75
N PHE A 202 -14.83 8.89 -5.68
CA PHE A 202 -14.54 8.29 -4.38
C PHE A 202 -15.61 8.70 -3.38
N SER A 203 -16.08 7.75 -2.57
CA SER A 203 -17.08 8.00 -1.54
C SER A 203 -16.86 7.13 -0.30
N GLY A 204 -17.39 7.59 0.83
CA GLY A 204 -17.32 6.91 2.12
C GLY A 204 -18.23 7.64 3.11
N PRO A 205 -18.49 7.06 4.31
CA PRO A 205 -19.40 7.64 5.30
C PRO A 205 -19.03 9.07 5.71
N ASP A 206 -17.72 9.31 5.89
CA ASP A 206 -17.19 10.60 6.37
C ASP A 206 -16.37 11.33 5.29
N LEU A 207 -16.51 10.91 4.03
CA LEU A 207 -15.72 11.43 2.93
C LEU A 207 -16.45 12.56 2.22
N VAL A 208 -15.79 13.70 2.04
CA VAL A 208 -16.28 14.75 1.13
C VAL A 208 -16.36 14.17 -0.29
N PRO A 209 -17.42 14.42 -1.05
CA PRO A 209 -17.53 13.97 -2.43
C PRO A 209 -16.28 14.33 -3.22
N THR A 210 -15.54 13.32 -3.66
CA THR A 210 -14.23 13.51 -4.28
C THR A 210 -14.21 12.85 -5.65
N ARG A 211 -13.67 13.56 -6.64
CA ARG A 211 -13.57 13.09 -8.02
C ARG A 211 -12.17 13.33 -8.57
N TRP A 212 -11.58 12.30 -9.14
CA TRP A 212 -10.40 12.39 -9.97
C TRP A 212 -10.78 12.18 -11.44
N GLN A 213 -10.20 12.93 -12.37
CA GLN A 213 -10.47 12.76 -13.79
C GLN A 213 -9.26 13.09 -14.65
N VAL A 214 -9.22 12.48 -15.83
CA VAL A 214 -8.21 12.72 -16.87
C VAL A 214 -8.67 13.85 -17.78
N ALA A 215 -7.74 14.72 -18.16
CA ALA A 215 -7.94 15.76 -19.16
C ALA A 215 -6.76 15.83 -20.13
N PRO A 216 -6.97 16.26 -21.39
CA PRO A 216 -5.86 16.53 -22.30
C PRO A 216 -5.03 17.71 -21.82
N GLY A 217 -3.72 17.67 -22.08
CA GLY A 217 -2.84 18.79 -21.83
C GLY A 217 -1.39 18.48 -22.17
N ASP A 218 -0.73 19.38 -22.87
CA ASP A 218 0.67 19.23 -23.28
C ASP A 218 1.66 19.46 -22.12
N SER A 219 1.21 20.15 -21.08
CA SER A 219 1.95 20.35 -19.84
C SER A 219 1.36 19.48 -18.73
N PRO A 220 1.99 18.34 -18.40
CA PRO A 220 1.50 17.45 -17.35
C PRO A 220 1.41 18.16 -16.00
N ALA A 221 0.24 18.09 -15.38
CA ALA A 221 -0.03 18.70 -14.08
C ALA A 221 -1.25 18.05 -13.41
N LEU A 222 -1.30 18.12 -12.09
CA LEU A 222 -2.49 17.82 -11.30
C LEU A 222 -3.11 19.15 -10.83
N VAL A 223 -4.35 19.38 -11.20
CA VAL A 223 -5.14 20.52 -10.71
C VAL A 223 -6.06 20.02 -9.62
N ILE A 224 -5.89 20.55 -8.41
CA ILE A 224 -6.69 20.23 -7.22
C ILE A 224 -7.63 21.39 -6.95
N THR A 225 -8.94 21.16 -6.93
CA THR A 225 -9.96 22.18 -6.68
C THR A 225 -10.75 21.83 -5.42
N LEU A 226 -10.76 22.71 -4.45
CA LEU A 226 -11.68 22.68 -3.30
C LEU A 226 -12.86 23.56 -3.62
N GLN A 227 -14.03 22.96 -3.87
CA GLN A 227 -15.26 23.69 -4.12
C GLN A 227 -15.97 23.99 -2.81
N HIS A 228 -16.13 25.24 -2.49
CA HIS A 228 -16.88 25.75 -1.35
C HIS A 228 -18.17 26.45 -1.80
N ALA A 229 -19.10 26.63 -0.88
CA ALA A 229 -20.40 27.27 -1.16
C ALA A 229 -20.28 28.71 -1.73
N ARG A 230 -19.19 29.43 -1.45
CA ARG A 230 -19.00 30.83 -1.87
C ARG A 230 -17.77 31.03 -2.76
N GLY A 231 -17.22 29.96 -3.35
CA GLY A 231 -16.07 30.07 -4.25
C GLY A 231 -15.22 28.82 -4.24
N ALA A 232 -14.10 28.86 -4.92
CA ALA A 232 -13.18 27.73 -5.01
C ALA A 232 -11.74 28.14 -4.70
N ILE A 233 -10.98 27.17 -4.20
CA ILE A 233 -9.52 27.22 -4.10
C ILE A 233 -8.98 26.24 -5.12
N GLU A 234 -8.03 26.67 -5.95
CA GLU A 234 -7.40 25.82 -6.93
C GLU A 234 -5.88 25.81 -6.73
N VAL A 235 -5.28 24.61 -6.81
CA VAL A 235 -3.84 24.41 -6.80
C VAL A 235 -3.45 23.65 -8.05
N GLU A 236 -2.57 24.19 -8.86
CA GLU A 236 -1.93 23.49 -9.97
C GLU A 236 -0.56 23.00 -9.53
N ALA A 237 -0.42 21.67 -9.47
CA ALA A 237 0.81 20.95 -9.16
C ALA A 237 1.43 20.48 -10.48
N ALA A 238 2.45 21.18 -10.96
CA ALA A 238 3.18 20.80 -12.16
C ALA A 238 3.99 19.50 -11.90
N ASP A 239 4.01 18.58 -12.89
CA ASP A 239 4.85 17.37 -12.81
C ASP A 239 6.33 17.71 -13.04
N ASP A 240 6.62 18.80 -13.73
CA ASP A 240 7.98 19.33 -13.94
C ASP A 240 8.47 19.96 -12.62
N PRO A 241 9.52 19.42 -11.98
CA PRO A 241 10.02 19.91 -10.71
C PRO A 241 10.63 21.32 -10.78
N THR A 242 10.97 21.79 -11.99
CA THR A 242 11.50 23.15 -12.19
C THR A 242 10.40 24.20 -12.19
N ARG A 243 9.13 23.80 -12.32
CA ARG A 243 7.99 24.71 -12.34
C ARG A 243 7.38 24.82 -10.94
N PRO A 244 7.14 26.06 -10.45
CA PRO A 244 6.47 26.26 -9.18
C PRO A 244 5.03 25.77 -9.23
N TRP A 245 4.54 25.25 -8.11
CA TRP A 245 3.10 25.05 -7.93
C TRP A 245 2.42 26.42 -7.80
N THR A 246 1.18 26.50 -8.27
CA THR A 246 0.38 27.72 -8.18
C THR A 246 -0.83 27.52 -7.30
N TRP A 247 -1.11 28.51 -6.46
CA TRP A 247 -2.28 28.60 -5.60
C TRP A 247 -3.15 29.75 -6.07
N SER A 248 -4.39 29.48 -6.48
CA SER A 248 -5.32 30.47 -7.02
C SER A 248 -6.38 30.96 -6.00
N GLY A 249 -6.33 30.47 -4.75
CA GLY A 249 -7.14 31.06 -3.66
C GLY A 249 -6.57 32.38 -3.14
N PRO A 250 -7.36 33.17 -2.40
CA PRO A 250 -6.83 34.41 -1.80
C PRO A 250 -5.95 34.14 -0.56
N PRO A 251 -4.73 34.68 -0.50
CA PRO A 251 -3.99 35.33 -1.60
C PRO A 251 -3.45 34.31 -2.61
N ALA A 252 -3.40 34.71 -3.89
CA ALA A 252 -2.76 33.90 -4.92
C ALA A 252 -1.25 33.83 -4.70
N GLU A 253 -0.65 32.68 -4.93
CA GLU A 253 0.76 32.43 -4.63
C GLU A 253 1.38 31.45 -5.63
N ARG A 254 2.67 31.59 -5.89
CA ARG A 254 3.50 30.60 -6.62
C ARG A 254 4.66 30.20 -5.74
N LEU A 255 4.84 28.90 -5.57
CA LEU A 255 5.90 28.38 -4.69
C LEU A 255 6.66 27.26 -5.39
N ALA A 256 7.97 27.46 -5.56
CA ALA A 256 8.89 26.40 -5.90
C ALA A 256 9.36 25.74 -4.59
N PHE A 257 9.23 24.42 -4.51
CA PHE A 257 9.61 23.67 -3.33
C PHE A 257 10.18 22.31 -3.71
N ASP A 258 11.35 22.00 -3.20
CA ASP A 258 11.99 20.71 -3.44
C ASP A 258 11.45 19.66 -2.45
N THR A 259 10.48 18.92 -2.93
CA THR A 259 9.85 17.84 -2.15
C THR A 259 10.77 16.65 -1.91
N ALA A 260 11.73 16.41 -2.81
CA ALA A 260 12.71 15.33 -2.68
C ALA A 260 13.75 15.69 -1.59
N ALA A 261 14.26 16.91 -1.58
CA ALA A 261 15.13 17.38 -0.50
C ALA A 261 14.43 17.31 0.86
N CYS A 262 13.18 17.75 0.93
CA CYS A 262 12.36 17.65 2.14
C CYS A 262 12.21 16.19 2.62
N LEU A 263 12.00 15.24 1.70
CA LEU A 263 11.95 13.80 2.04
C LEU A 263 13.27 13.35 2.66
N LEU A 264 14.39 13.65 2.01
CA LEU A 264 15.72 13.24 2.47
C LEU A 264 16.08 13.85 3.84
N ASP A 265 15.69 15.12 4.09
CA ASP A 265 15.88 15.77 5.40
C ASP A 265 15.14 15.01 6.51
N ARG A 266 13.92 14.60 6.24
CA ARG A 266 13.12 13.83 7.22
C ARG A 266 13.68 12.44 7.45
N LEU A 267 14.17 11.78 6.41
CA LEU A 267 14.80 10.46 6.54
C LEU A 267 16.09 10.52 7.37
N ALA A 268 16.79 11.66 7.33
CA ALA A 268 17.98 11.92 8.14
C ALA A 268 17.67 12.36 9.60
N GLY A 269 16.41 12.36 10.01
CA GLY A 269 15.99 12.75 11.36
C GLY A 269 15.66 14.24 11.52
N GLY A 270 15.47 14.96 10.43
CA GLY A 270 14.98 16.34 10.46
C GLY A 270 13.59 16.43 11.13
N ALA A 271 13.39 17.48 11.94
CA ALA A 271 12.15 17.67 12.68
C ALA A 271 10.96 17.86 11.73
N ALA A 272 9.93 17.06 11.92
CA ALA A 272 8.72 17.14 11.10
C ALA A 272 7.79 18.31 11.53
N GLY A 273 7.87 18.79 12.76
CA GLY A 273 6.90 19.77 13.31
C GLY A 273 5.45 19.37 12.99
N ASP A 274 4.59 20.34 12.74
CA ASP A 274 3.19 20.13 12.29
C ASP A 274 3.09 19.78 10.79
N ALA A 275 4.12 19.22 10.20
CA ALA A 275 4.17 18.93 8.77
C ALA A 275 3.46 17.59 8.45
N VAL A 276 2.93 17.50 7.23
CA VAL A 276 2.37 16.25 6.69
C VAL A 276 3.42 15.12 6.79
N PRO A 277 3.09 13.94 7.32
CA PRO A 277 4.05 12.84 7.47
C PRO A 277 4.55 12.33 6.11
N THR A 278 5.72 11.70 6.10
CA THR A 278 6.20 10.95 4.92
C THR A 278 5.28 9.76 4.66
N ALA A 279 5.14 9.40 3.38
CA ALA A 279 4.33 8.24 3.02
C ALA A 279 4.93 6.95 3.58
N THR A 280 4.07 6.08 4.05
CA THR A 280 4.39 4.72 4.47
C THR A 280 4.20 3.74 3.32
N TRP A 281 4.72 2.51 3.46
CA TRP A 281 4.45 1.46 2.47
C TRP A 281 2.95 1.12 2.39
N ALA A 282 2.23 1.17 3.51
CA ALA A 282 0.78 0.98 3.52
C ALA A 282 0.05 2.05 2.70
N ASP A 283 0.51 3.31 2.71
CA ASP A 283 -0.04 4.36 1.85
C ASP A 283 0.13 4.03 0.37
N ALA A 284 1.32 3.55 -0.03
CA ALA A 284 1.60 3.16 -1.41
C ALA A 284 0.77 1.95 -1.84
N ALA A 285 0.67 0.92 -1.01
CA ALA A 285 -0.14 -0.26 -1.26
C ALA A 285 -1.62 0.12 -1.45
N ARG A 286 -2.15 0.99 -0.60
CA ARG A 286 -3.53 1.46 -0.72
C ARG A 286 -3.77 2.29 -1.99
N ALA A 287 -2.81 3.10 -2.40
CA ALA A 287 -2.88 3.84 -3.65
C ALA A 287 -2.89 2.91 -4.88
N VAL A 288 -2.11 1.84 -4.87
CA VAL A 288 -2.12 0.80 -5.91
C VAL A 288 -3.46 0.07 -5.94
N GLU A 289 -4.04 -0.28 -4.79
CA GLU A 289 -5.36 -0.93 -4.69
C GLU A 289 -6.46 -0.08 -5.35
N LEU A 290 -6.46 1.23 -5.10
CA LEU A 290 -7.41 2.14 -5.73
C LEU A 290 -7.27 2.10 -7.26
N ALA A 291 -6.05 2.17 -7.77
CA ALA A 291 -5.80 2.12 -9.21
C ALA A 291 -6.17 0.76 -9.83
N GLU A 292 -5.81 -0.36 -9.18
CA GLU A 292 -6.12 -1.72 -9.64
C GLU A 292 -7.64 -2.01 -9.64
N THR A 293 -8.42 -1.29 -8.82
CA THR A 293 -9.88 -1.44 -8.76
C THR A 293 -10.58 -0.79 -9.95
N VAL A 294 -10.00 0.23 -10.59
CA VAL A 294 -10.60 0.98 -11.70
C VAL A 294 -10.99 0.10 -12.89
N PRO A 295 -10.13 -0.78 -13.43
CA PRO A 295 -10.52 -1.66 -14.54
C PRO A 295 -11.71 -2.55 -14.19
N ARG A 296 -11.80 -3.01 -12.94
CA ARG A 296 -12.92 -3.84 -12.47
C ARG A 296 -14.23 -3.04 -12.38
N SER A 297 -14.16 -1.79 -11.92
CA SER A 297 -15.31 -0.90 -11.89
C SER A 297 -15.82 -0.56 -13.29
N LEU A 298 -14.91 -0.23 -14.22
CA LEU A 298 -15.25 0.01 -15.63
C LEU A 298 -15.92 -1.21 -16.28
N ALA A 299 -15.31 -2.39 -16.14
CA ALA A 299 -15.85 -3.62 -16.72
C ALA A 299 -17.23 -4.01 -16.16
N LYS A 300 -17.49 -3.71 -14.89
CA LYS A 300 -18.77 -4.02 -14.23
C LYS A 300 -19.82 -2.92 -14.40
N GLY A 301 -19.45 -1.73 -14.86
CA GLY A 301 -20.34 -0.57 -14.98
C GLY A 301 -20.98 -0.16 -13.64
N ARG A 302 -20.35 -0.44 -12.51
CA ARG A 302 -20.87 -0.14 -11.18
C ARG A 302 -19.78 0.20 -10.18
N ALA A 303 -20.18 0.86 -9.10
CA ALA A 303 -19.30 1.12 -7.97
C ALA A 303 -18.80 -0.20 -7.34
N ILE A 304 -17.56 -0.20 -6.90
CA ILE A 304 -16.91 -1.29 -6.16
C ILE A 304 -16.70 -0.84 -4.72
N ASP A 305 -17.16 -1.64 -3.78
CA ASP A 305 -16.86 -1.44 -2.37
C ASP A 305 -15.40 -1.87 -2.10
N LEU A 306 -14.66 -0.97 -1.48
CA LEU A 306 -13.28 -1.19 -1.09
C LEU A 306 -13.30 -1.77 0.31
N HIS A 307 -12.84 -3.00 0.44
CA HIS A 307 -12.77 -3.63 1.75
C HIS A 307 -11.63 -2.97 2.54
N ARG A 308 -11.98 -2.32 3.64
CA ARG A 308 -10.99 -2.07 4.68
C ARG A 308 -10.73 -3.43 5.34
N GLU A 309 -9.75 -4.15 4.84
CA GLU A 309 -9.05 -5.07 5.70
C GLU A 309 -8.22 -4.21 6.66
N GLU A 310 -8.86 -3.74 7.73
CA GLU A 310 -8.10 -3.50 8.94
C GLU A 310 -7.47 -4.85 9.24
N PHE A 311 -6.16 -4.94 9.09
CA PHE A 311 -5.37 -5.98 9.74
C PHE A 311 -5.48 -5.73 11.24
N SER A 312 -6.69 -5.92 11.77
CA SER A 312 -6.91 -5.94 13.19
C SER A 312 -6.35 -7.28 13.65
N GLU A 313 -5.64 -7.27 14.77
CA GLU A 313 -5.26 -8.50 15.48
C GLU A 313 -6.47 -9.46 15.58
N LEU A 314 -7.69 -8.91 15.60
CA LEU A 314 -8.96 -9.63 15.56
C LEU A 314 -9.23 -10.35 14.23
N GLY A 315 -8.83 -9.79 13.08
CA GLY A 315 -8.97 -10.44 11.77
C GLY A 315 -7.99 -11.60 11.62
N THR A 316 -6.74 -11.39 12.04
CA THR A 316 -5.69 -12.43 12.06
C THR A 316 -6.07 -13.54 13.05
N PHE A 317 -6.59 -13.17 14.23
CA PHE A 317 -7.09 -14.11 15.23
C PHE A 317 -8.28 -14.94 14.68
N ARG A 318 -9.25 -14.33 13.99
CA ARG A 318 -10.36 -15.04 13.37
C ARG A 318 -9.91 -16.00 12.28
N GLY A 319 -8.94 -15.60 11.45
CA GLY A 319 -8.36 -16.47 10.42
C GLY A 319 -7.63 -17.68 11.00
N THR A 320 -6.79 -17.47 12.03
CA THR A 320 -6.10 -18.57 12.74
C THR A 320 -7.05 -19.47 13.50
N MET A 321 -8.10 -18.91 14.12
CA MET A 321 -9.13 -19.71 14.79
C MET A 321 -9.97 -20.56 13.81
N ALA A 322 -10.28 -20.05 12.63
CA ALA A 322 -10.99 -20.81 11.59
C ALA A 322 -10.12 -21.97 11.08
N SER A 323 -8.84 -21.78 10.84
CA SER A 323 -7.91 -22.83 10.41
C SER A 323 -7.66 -23.87 11.52
N LEU A 324 -7.55 -23.44 12.77
CA LEU A 324 -7.42 -24.34 13.93
C LEU A 324 -8.70 -25.17 14.12
N GLY A 325 -9.88 -24.56 13.94
CA GLY A 325 -11.16 -25.28 13.98
C GLY A 325 -11.23 -26.39 12.93
N CYS A 326 -10.84 -26.10 11.70
CA CYS A 326 -10.78 -27.08 10.63
C CYS A 326 -9.79 -28.22 10.93
N ALA A 327 -8.62 -27.90 11.51
CA ALA A 327 -7.64 -28.90 11.91
C ALA A 327 -8.14 -29.80 13.05
N ILE A 328 -8.86 -29.26 14.04
CA ILE A 328 -9.46 -30.03 15.14
C ILE A 328 -10.55 -30.99 14.61
N VAL A 329 -11.39 -30.53 13.69
CA VAL A 329 -12.42 -31.38 13.07
C VAL A 329 -11.78 -32.53 12.27
N LEU A 330 -10.75 -32.22 11.46
CA LEU A 330 -10.00 -33.24 10.70
C LEU A 330 -9.29 -34.24 11.63
N ALA A 331 -8.65 -33.77 12.69
CA ALA A 331 -8.02 -34.63 13.69
C ALA A 331 -9.07 -35.52 14.41
N GLY A 332 -10.23 -34.97 14.76
CA GLY A 332 -11.33 -35.71 15.36
C GLY A 332 -11.86 -36.80 14.44
N LEU A 333 -12.01 -36.53 13.14
CA LEU A 333 -12.42 -37.52 12.14
C LEU A 333 -11.38 -38.63 12.01
N LEU A 334 -10.09 -38.28 12.02
CA LEU A 334 -8.99 -39.24 11.92
C LEU A 334 -8.92 -40.14 13.17
N VAL A 335 -9.15 -39.59 14.36
CA VAL A 335 -9.25 -40.34 15.62
C VAL A 335 -10.47 -41.27 15.59
N LEU A 336 -11.64 -40.84 15.06
CA LEU A 336 -12.81 -41.65 14.88
C LEU A 336 -12.53 -42.87 13.99
N VAL A 337 -11.92 -42.64 12.82
CA VAL A 337 -11.55 -43.70 11.89
C VAL A 337 -10.58 -44.70 12.54
N ALA A 338 -9.53 -44.18 13.20
CA ALA A 338 -8.57 -45.01 13.91
C ALA A 338 -9.24 -45.85 15.02
N ALA A 339 -10.10 -45.24 15.84
CA ALA A 339 -10.79 -45.91 16.92
C ALA A 339 -11.75 -47.02 16.41
N THR A 340 -12.45 -46.78 15.31
CA THR A 340 -13.32 -47.80 14.68
C THR A 340 -12.50 -48.94 14.11
N LEU A 341 -11.37 -48.69 13.47
CA LEU A 341 -10.48 -49.74 12.98
C LEU A 341 -9.86 -50.57 14.12
N ILE A 342 -9.35 -49.87 15.17
CA ILE A 342 -8.80 -50.56 16.35
C ILE A 342 -9.86 -51.41 17.05
N GLY A 343 -11.07 -50.87 17.23
CA GLY A 343 -12.19 -51.59 17.82
C GLY A 343 -12.63 -52.84 16.99
N GLY A 344 -12.65 -52.68 15.67
CA GLY A 344 -12.96 -53.80 14.74
C GLY A 344 -11.90 -54.91 14.84
N ILE A 345 -10.63 -54.55 14.76
CA ILE A 345 -9.52 -55.54 14.86
C ILE A 345 -9.51 -56.19 16.26
N ALA A 346 -9.71 -55.40 17.32
CA ALA A 346 -9.71 -55.91 18.70
C ALA A 346 -10.85 -56.89 18.96
N ASN A 347 -11.97 -56.73 18.27
CA ASN A 347 -13.12 -57.65 18.42
C ASN A 347 -12.87 -59.05 17.83
N GLU A 348 -11.99 -59.15 16.81
CA GLU A 348 -11.64 -60.41 16.16
C GLU A 348 -10.48 -61.14 16.85
N LEU A 349 -9.80 -60.51 17.82
CA LEU A 349 -8.66 -61.12 18.55
C LEU A 349 -9.17 -62.21 19.52
N ASP A 350 -8.50 -63.35 19.50
CA ASP A 350 -8.76 -64.45 20.44
C ASP A 350 -8.42 -64.05 21.89
N PRO A 351 -9.44 -64.04 22.82
CA PRO A 351 -9.22 -63.62 24.20
C PRO A 351 -8.21 -64.45 24.98
N GLN A 352 -8.02 -65.73 24.62
CA GLN A 352 -7.07 -66.62 25.31
C GLN A 352 -5.63 -66.30 24.95
N ARG A 353 -5.35 -65.82 23.74
CA ARG A 353 -4.01 -65.50 23.27
C ARG A 353 -3.62 -64.03 23.45
N TRP A 354 -4.58 -63.09 23.35
CA TRP A 354 -4.35 -61.66 23.25
C TRP A 354 -5.13 -60.82 24.26
N GLY A 355 -5.58 -61.41 25.39
CA GLY A 355 -6.50 -60.77 26.33
C GLY A 355 -6.10 -59.37 26.82
N ILE A 356 -4.80 -59.14 27.12
CA ILE A 356 -4.31 -57.83 27.57
C ILE A 356 -4.35 -56.82 26.41
N VAL A 357 -3.93 -57.22 25.21
CA VAL A 357 -3.90 -56.34 24.03
C VAL A 357 -5.34 -55.95 23.65
N LYS A 358 -6.28 -56.91 23.70
CA LYS A 358 -7.71 -56.65 23.45
C LYS A 358 -8.30 -55.65 24.45
N THR A 359 -7.99 -55.80 25.73
CA THR A 359 -8.50 -54.91 26.77
C THR A 359 -7.96 -53.48 26.62
N VAL A 360 -6.70 -53.32 26.30
CA VAL A 360 -6.08 -52.00 26.06
C VAL A 360 -6.63 -51.37 24.79
N ALA A 361 -6.75 -52.12 23.69
CA ALA A 361 -7.30 -51.61 22.43
C ALA A 361 -8.76 -51.16 22.58
N MET A 362 -9.59 -51.90 23.31
CA MET A 362 -10.96 -51.48 23.59
C MET A 362 -11.06 -50.25 24.46
N ARG A 363 -10.21 -50.13 25.50
CA ARG A 363 -10.17 -48.89 26.30
C ARG A 363 -9.75 -47.63 25.50
N ILE A 364 -8.83 -47.80 24.56
CA ILE A 364 -8.45 -46.71 23.65
C ILE A 364 -9.61 -46.39 22.71
N ALA A 365 -10.26 -47.40 22.17
CA ALA A 365 -11.43 -47.24 21.30
C ALA A 365 -12.60 -46.57 22.01
N ASP A 366 -12.81 -46.80 23.32
CA ASP A 366 -13.89 -46.22 24.10
C ASP A 366 -13.57 -44.78 24.61
N ALA A 367 -12.30 -44.42 24.71
CA ALA A 367 -11.89 -43.11 25.24
C ALA A 367 -12.00 -41.98 24.22
N TRP A 368 -12.05 -42.26 22.92
CA TRP A 368 -11.99 -41.23 21.86
C TRP A 368 -13.10 -40.15 21.94
N PRO A 369 -14.39 -40.49 22.30
CA PRO A 369 -15.42 -39.47 22.35
C PRO A 369 -15.13 -38.42 23.41
N THR A 370 -14.59 -38.84 24.56
CA THR A 370 -14.22 -37.96 25.66
C THR A 370 -13.05 -37.01 25.26
N VAL A 371 -12.05 -37.54 24.56
CA VAL A 371 -10.91 -36.74 24.09
C VAL A 371 -11.36 -35.71 23.09
N VAL A 372 -12.18 -36.07 22.13
CA VAL A 372 -12.72 -35.15 21.10
C VAL A 372 -13.62 -34.09 21.74
N LEU A 373 -14.50 -34.47 22.67
CA LEU A 373 -15.38 -33.52 23.37
C LEU A 373 -14.60 -32.53 24.23
N VAL A 374 -13.56 -32.96 24.92
CA VAL A 374 -12.69 -32.06 25.70
C VAL A 374 -11.95 -31.10 24.79
N ALA A 375 -11.38 -31.57 23.68
CA ALA A 375 -10.69 -30.70 22.72
C ALA A 375 -11.65 -29.69 22.08
N LEU A 376 -12.85 -30.10 21.70
CA LEU A 376 -13.88 -29.22 21.14
C LEU A 376 -14.38 -28.21 22.18
N GLY A 377 -14.58 -28.63 23.43
CA GLY A 377 -14.99 -27.75 24.52
C GLY A 377 -13.92 -26.68 24.85
N ALA A 378 -12.64 -27.08 24.89
CA ALA A 378 -11.53 -26.16 25.05
C ALA A 378 -11.45 -25.14 23.89
N PHE A 379 -11.64 -25.60 22.67
CA PHE A 379 -11.67 -24.74 21.48
C PHE A 379 -12.83 -23.73 21.52
N LEU A 380 -14.04 -24.16 21.89
CA LEU A 380 -15.19 -23.28 22.06
C LEU A 380 -14.99 -22.25 23.19
N ALA A 381 -14.38 -22.67 24.29
CA ALA A 381 -14.02 -21.74 25.39
C ALA A 381 -13.03 -20.67 24.94
N LEU A 382 -12.04 -21.04 24.11
CA LEU A 382 -11.10 -20.09 23.50
C LEU A 382 -11.79 -19.08 22.56
N GLN A 383 -12.82 -19.51 21.83
CA GLN A 383 -13.61 -18.62 20.96
C GLN A 383 -14.44 -17.60 21.72
N LEU A 384 -14.76 -17.85 23.00
CA LEU A 384 -15.49 -16.91 23.84
C LEU A 384 -14.59 -15.82 24.48
N LEU A 385 -13.26 -16.03 24.50
CA LEU A 385 -12.30 -15.08 25.04
C LEU A 385 -12.42 -13.65 24.46
N PRO A 386 -12.59 -13.43 23.15
CA PRO A 386 -12.74 -12.08 22.59
C PRO A 386 -14.00 -11.34 23.05
N PHE A 387 -15.03 -12.05 23.48
CA PHE A 387 -16.25 -11.44 24.03
C PHE A 387 -16.10 -11.02 25.51
N LEU A 388 -15.09 -11.56 26.20
CA LEU A 388 -14.75 -11.20 27.59
C LEU A 388 -13.74 -10.05 27.67
N VAL A 389 -12.92 -9.87 26.65
CA VAL A 389 -12.05 -8.72 26.48
C VAL A 389 -12.87 -7.68 25.71
N GLY A 390 -13.45 -6.72 26.44
CA GLY A 390 -14.32 -5.67 25.88
C GLY A 390 -13.61 -4.92 24.73
N PRO A 391 -14.37 -4.22 23.87
CA PRO A 391 -13.79 -3.47 22.76
C PRO A 391 -12.83 -2.42 23.33
N ASP A 392 -11.58 -2.46 22.88
CA ASP A 392 -10.61 -1.41 23.14
C ASP A 392 -11.24 -0.08 22.69
N ARG A 393 -11.45 0.83 23.64
CA ARG A 393 -11.78 2.20 23.32
C ARG A 393 -10.61 2.80 22.56
N PRO A 394 -10.84 3.50 21.43
CA PRO A 394 -9.76 4.22 20.77
C PRO A 394 -9.14 5.17 21.81
N ARG A 395 -7.84 5.03 22.02
CA ARG A 395 -7.06 6.01 22.76
C ARG A 395 -7.04 7.28 21.91
N ASP A 396 -7.81 8.27 22.35
CA ASP A 396 -7.63 9.65 21.92
C ASP A 396 -6.19 10.07 22.26
N SER A 397 -5.39 10.30 21.25
CA SER A 397 -4.13 11.05 21.31
C SER A 397 -3.78 11.65 19.96
#